data_6e9b021942f3957cb64702da4fd29c4c
#
_entry.id   6e9b021942f3957cb64702da4fd29c4c
#
_cell.length_a   1.000
_cell.length_b   1.000
_cell.length_c   1.000
_cell.angle_alpha   90.00
_cell.angle_beta   90.00
_cell.angle_gamma   90.00
#
_symmetry.space_group_name_H-M   'P 1'
#
loop_
_entity.id
_entity.type
_entity.pdbx_description
1 polymer ?
#
loop_
_entity_poly.entity_id
_entity_poly.type
_entity_poly.pdbx_seq_one_letter_code
_entity_poly.pdbx_strand_id
1 'polypeptide(L)'
;KILELDGKTIDCVWNGMTLTEEVTSSMECTDAYLNNAQVVVLPADKADKYQDEKSLSDLSFAVESGSAGEDEVENRGLDFTPVTAQADALMEVAAGTSDAAVIDLLMATAMIGEGTNYADLAYTVRLSEEEYGVGFRKGSDLAKALNDFFAECYEDESIVKCAEKYN
;
A
#
# COMPACT_ATOMS: atom_id res chain seq x y z
N LYS A 1 8.78 -10.51 6.68
CA LYS A 1 9.60 -10.35 5.43
C LYS A 1 11.10 -10.24 5.73
N ILE A 2 11.55 -9.38 6.67
CA ILE A 2 12.98 -9.19 7.01
C ILE A 2 13.61 -10.50 7.50
N LEU A 3 12.98 -11.16 8.47
CA LEU A 3 13.46 -12.45 9.02
C LEU A 3 13.57 -13.56 7.96
N GLU A 4 12.71 -13.55 6.96
CA GLU A 4 12.72 -14.53 5.87
C GLU A 4 13.87 -14.27 4.89
N LEU A 5 14.16 -12.99 4.60
CA LEU A 5 15.35 -12.61 3.83
C LEU A 5 16.66 -13.00 4.56
N ASP A 6 16.78 -12.66 5.84
CA ASP A 6 17.96 -12.98 6.68
C ASP A 6 18.12 -14.50 6.83
N GLY A 7 17.00 -15.21 7.01
CA GLY A 7 16.96 -16.68 7.10
C GLY A 7 17.20 -17.39 5.76
N LYS A 8 17.32 -16.67 4.65
CA LYS A 8 17.50 -17.20 3.28
C LYS A 8 16.37 -18.11 2.81
N THR A 9 15.15 -17.92 3.32
CA THR A 9 13.95 -18.63 2.87
C THR A 9 13.33 -17.99 1.65
N ILE A 10 13.60 -16.70 1.44
CA ILE A 10 13.27 -15.93 0.23
C ILE A 10 14.49 -15.15 -0.23
N ASP A 11 14.54 -14.75 -1.50
CA ASP A 11 15.65 -14.02 -2.09
C ASP A 11 15.38 -12.52 -2.25
N CYS A 12 14.12 -12.14 -2.39
CA CYS A 12 13.69 -10.75 -2.45
C CYS A 12 12.28 -10.57 -1.89
N VAL A 13 11.91 -9.32 -1.66
CA VAL A 13 10.54 -8.86 -1.36
C VAL A 13 10.12 -7.92 -2.47
N TRP A 14 9.15 -8.34 -3.29
CA TRP A 14 8.60 -7.56 -4.39
C TRP A 14 7.08 -7.71 -4.42
N ASN A 15 6.40 -6.97 -3.57
CA ASN A 15 4.96 -7.10 -3.32
C ASN A 15 4.27 -5.75 -3.06
N GLY A 16 4.73 -4.66 -3.68
CA GLY A 16 4.27 -3.32 -3.34
C GLY A 16 4.82 -2.86 -1.98
N MET A 17 6.10 -3.14 -1.74
CA MET A 17 6.74 -2.78 -0.48
C MET A 17 7.08 -1.30 -0.43
N THR A 18 6.52 -0.59 0.53
CA THR A 18 6.84 0.81 0.82
C THR A 18 8.27 0.96 1.35
N LEU A 19 9.01 1.91 0.79
CA LEU A 19 10.39 2.25 1.18
C LEU A 19 10.41 3.11 2.45
N THR A 20 10.03 2.52 3.59
CA THR A 20 10.12 3.18 4.90
C THR A 20 11.56 3.22 5.41
N GLU A 21 11.84 4.05 6.42
CA GLU A 21 13.16 4.10 7.07
C GLU A 21 13.54 2.75 7.69
N GLU A 22 12.58 2.02 8.27
CA GLU A 22 12.78 0.67 8.79
C GLU A 22 13.23 -0.29 7.68
N VAL A 23 12.52 -0.30 6.56
CA VAL A 23 12.79 -1.16 5.40
C VAL A 23 14.17 -0.85 4.82
N THR A 24 14.46 0.42 4.52
CA THR A 24 15.73 0.82 3.88
C THR A 24 16.96 0.65 4.79
N SER A 25 16.77 0.72 6.11
CA SER A 25 17.83 0.40 7.06
C SER A 25 18.12 -1.11 7.17
N SER A 26 17.10 -1.95 7.02
CA SER A 26 17.17 -3.39 7.24
C SER A 26 17.45 -4.21 5.97
N MET A 27 17.16 -3.67 4.79
CA MET A 27 17.32 -4.34 3.49
C MET A 27 18.20 -3.52 2.57
N GLU A 28 18.74 -4.16 1.53
CA GLU A 28 19.28 -3.50 0.35
C GLU A 28 18.14 -3.30 -0.64
N CYS A 29 17.71 -2.04 -0.82
CA CYS A 29 16.53 -1.73 -1.62
C CYS A 29 16.92 -1.14 -2.97
N THR A 30 16.08 -1.35 -3.98
CA THR A 30 16.15 -0.58 -5.24
C THR A 30 15.75 0.87 -4.99
N ASP A 31 16.02 1.72 -5.98
CA ASP A 31 15.32 2.99 -6.13
C ASP A 31 13.81 2.71 -6.29
N ALA A 32 13.00 3.74 -6.06
CA ALA A 32 11.56 3.63 -6.25
C ALA A 32 11.23 3.35 -7.72
N TYR A 33 10.36 2.34 -7.95
CA TYR A 33 9.86 2.03 -9.29
C TYR A 33 8.41 2.47 -9.51
N LEU A 34 7.70 2.81 -8.44
CA LEU A 34 6.28 3.20 -8.47
C LEU A 34 5.95 4.09 -7.28
N ASN A 35 5.10 5.10 -7.52
CA ASN A 35 4.51 5.91 -6.46
C ASN A 35 3.16 5.33 -6.04
N ASN A 36 2.86 5.39 -4.75
CA ASN A 36 1.60 4.97 -4.14
C ASN A 36 1.17 5.99 -3.07
N ALA A 37 0.06 5.73 -2.42
CA ALA A 37 -0.43 6.48 -1.27
C ALA A 37 -1.22 5.56 -0.34
N GLN A 38 -1.28 5.86 0.94
CA GLN A 38 -2.27 5.28 1.83
C GLN A 38 -3.55 6.11 1.76
N VAL A 39 -4.68 5.46 1.53
CA VAL A 39 -5.98 6.14 1.37
C VAL A 39 -7.03 5.58 2.32
N VAL A 40 -7.91 6.46 2.75
CA VAL A 40 -9.08 6.09 3.55
C VAL A 40 -10.20 5.62 2.61
N VAL A 41 -10.68 4.42 2.85
CA VAL A 41 -11.85 3.82 2.16
C VAL A 41 -13.00 3.72 3.13
N LEU A 42 -14.20 4.08 2.67
CA LEU A 42 -15.42 4.06 3.47
C LEU A 42 -16.65 3.90 2.55
N PRO A 43 -17.88 3.67 3.09
CA PRO A 43 -19.08 3.64 2.28
C PRO A 43 -19.28 4.92 1.46
N ALA A 44 -19.59 4.78 0.17
CA ALA A 44 -19.67 5.89 -0.77
C ALA A 44 -20.73 6.94 -0.37
N ASP A 45 -21.80 6.51 0.30
CA ASP A 45 -22.86 7.40 0.81
C ASP A 45 -22.40 8.29 1.98
N LYS A 46 -21.28 7.94 2.62
CA LYS A 46 -20.66 8.72 3.70
C LYS A 46 -19.49 9.58 3.22
N ALA A 47 -19.02 9.38 1.99
CA ALA A 47 -17.78 9.98 1.48
C ALA A 47 -17.73 11.50 1.62
N ASP A 48 -18.83 12.19 1.35
CA ASP A 48 -18.90 13.66 1.41
C ASP A 48 -18.60 14.23 2.81
N LYS A 49 -18.83 13.45 3.88
CA LYS A 49 -18.58 13.89 5.26
C LYS A 49 -17.10 13.79 5.65
N TYR A 50 -16.35 12.90 5.01
CA TYR A 50 -14.99 12.53 5.41
C TYR A 50 -13.97 12.85 4.30
N GLN A 51 -13.75 14.16 4.08
CA GLN A 51 -12.88 14.67 3.00
C GLN A 51 -11.54 15.22 3.48
N ASP A 52 -11.32 15.30 4.79
CA ASP A 52 -10.07 15.75 5.39
C ASP A 52 -9.71 14.92 6.64
N GLU A 53 -8.44 14.97 7.04
CA GLU A 53 -7.93 14.19 8.18
C GLU A 53 -8.65 14.50 9.51
N LYS A 54 -9.12 15.72 9.71
CA LYS A 54 -9.78 16.14 10.96
C LYS A 54 -11.14 15.48 11.14
N SER A 55 -11.78 15.13 10.04
CA SER A 55 -13.07 14.45 10.06
C SER A 55 -12.99 12.96 10.43
N LEU A 56 -11.77 12.37 10.49
CA LEU A 56 -11.58 10.94 10.66
C LEU A 56 -11.63 10.45 12.11
N SER A 57 -11.57 11.35 13.09
CA SER A 57 -11.36 11.02 14.52
C SER A 57 -12.48 10.23 15.19
N ASP A 58 -13.66 10.20 14.60
CA ASP A 58 -14.85 9.49 15.11
C ASP A 58 -15.09 8.13 14.42
N LEU A 59 -14.18 7.71 13.52
CA LEU A 59 -14.27 6.46 12.78
C LEU A 59 -13.44 5.35 13.44
N SER A 60 -13.94 4.11 13.33
CA SER A 60 -13.17 2.89 13.55
C SER A 60 -12.61 2.37 12.24
N PHE A 61 -11.32 2.01 12.24
CA PHE A 61 -10.62 1.57 11.02
C PHE A 61 -10.31 0.08 11.04
N ALA A 62 -10.29 -0.55 9.86
CA ALA A 62 -9.64 -1.83 9.62
C ALA A 62 -8.36 -1.58 8.81
N VAL A 63 -7.23 -2.21 9.22
CA VAL A 63 -5.93 -2.05 8.54
C VAL A 63 -5.17 -3.37 8.52
N GLU A 64 -4.37 -3.62 7.49
CA GLU A 64 -3.50 -4.79 7.44
C GLU A 64 -2.38 -4.64 8.47
N SER A 65 -2.20 -5.67 9.31
CA SER A 65 -1.16 -5.67 10.36
C SER A 65 0.25 -5.63 9.76
N GLY A 66 1.10 -4.73 10.25
CA GLY A 66 2.47 -4.50 9.80
C GLY A 66 2.55 -3.83 8.43
N SER A 67 1.50 -3.12 8.01
CA SER A 67 1.46 -2.32 6.80
C SER A 67 1.77 -0.84 7.07
N ALA A 68 2.07 -0.08 6.00
CA ALA A 68 2.17 1.36 6.10
C ALA A 68 0.83 2.01 6.53
N GLY A 69 -0.31 1.39 6.19
CA GLY A 69 -1.63 1.83 6.63
C GLY A 69 -1.82 1.73 8.14
N GLU A 70 -1.28 0.69 8.79
CA GLU A 70 -1.29 0.58 10.26
C GLU A 70 -0.47 1.71 10.89
N ASP A 71 0.74 1.97 10.38
CA ASP A 71 1.58 3.08 10.85
C ASP A 71 0.85 4.44 10.73
N GLU A 72 0.09 4.65 9.66
CA GLU A 72 -0.65 5.89 9.41
C GLU A 72 -1.78 6.10 10.42
N VAL A 73 -2.54 5.08 10.78
CA VAL A 73 -3.63 5.20 11.77
C VAL A 73 -3.07 5.30 13.20
N GLU A 74 -1.99 4.56 13.52
CA GLU A 74 -1.30 4.64 14.81
C GLU A 74 -0.72 6.03 15.07
N ASN A 75 0.02 6.58 14.09
CA ASN A 75 0.64 7.90 14.20
C ASN A 75 -0.37 9.03 14.38
N ARG A 76 -1.61 8.85 13.92
CA ARG A 76 -2.71 9.81 14.09
C ARG A 76 -3.57 9.55 15.32
N GLY A 77 -3.31 8.45 16.05
CA GLY A 77 -4.08 8.07 17.23
C GLY A 77 -5.54 7.72 16.92
N LEU A 78 -5.80 7.17 15.70
CA LEU A 78 -7.12 6.73 15.29
C LEU A 78 -7.43 5.33 15.86
N ASP A 79 -8.70 5.04 16.10
CA ASP A 79 -9.14 3.72 16.58
C ASP A 79 -9.12 2.70 15.43
N PHE A 80 -8.44 1.56 15.61
CA PHE A 80 -8.34 0.57 14.55
C PHE A 80 -8.31 -0.89 15.03
N THR A 81 -8.68 -1.78 14.12
CA THR A 81 -8.59 -3.24 14.27
C THR A 81 -7.64 -3.78 13.20
N PRO A 82 -6.54 -4.46 13.60
CA PRO A 82 -5.65 -5.08 12.63
C PRO A 82 -6.28 -6.33 12.01
N VAL A 83 -6.11 -6.48 10.68
CA VAL A 83 -6.54 -7.64 9.90
C VAL A 83 -5.36 -8.29 9.18
N THR A 84 -5.57 -9.42 8.52
CA THR A 84 -4.48 -10.19 7.89
C THR A 84 -4.04 -9.61 6.55
N ALA A 85 -4.97 -9.03 5.79
CA ALA A 85 -4.72 -8.47 4.46
C ALA A 85 -5.60 -7.25 4.19
N GLN A 86 -5.19 -6.38 3.27
CA GLN A 86 -5.98 -5.20 2.87
C GLN A 86 -7.36 -5.59 2.31
N ALA A 87 -7.46 -6.73 1.63
CA ALA A 87 -8.75 -7.25 1.17
C ALA A 87 -9.71 -7.57 2.32
N ASP A 88 -9.18 -8.04 3.48
CA ASP A 88 -9.98 -8.27 4.68
C ASP A 88 -10.48 -6.95 5.27
N ALA A 89 -9.65 -5.89 5.22
CA ALA A 89 -10.05 -4.55 5.65
C ALA A 89 -11.25 -4.02 4.82
N LEU A 90 -11.24 -4.23 3.50
CA LEU A 90 -12.39 -3.88 2.65
C LEU A 90 -13.64 -4.69 2.99
N MET A 91 -13.50 -5.98 3.35
CA MET A 91 -14.63 -6.81 3.77
C MET A 91 -15.23 -6.31 5.10
N GLU A 92 -14.41 -5.87 6.06
CA GLU A 92 -14.89 -5.28 7.31
C GLU A 92 -15.75 -4.03 7.07
N VAL A 93 -15.29 -3.15 6.18
CA VAL A 93 -16.05 -1.93 5.81
C VAL A 93 -17.35 -2.29 5.08
N ALA A 94 -17.29 -3.20 4.11
CA ALA A 94 -18.47 -3.65 3.36
C ALA A 94 -19.51 -4.35 4.25
N ALA A 95 -19.06 -5.06 5.29
CA ALA A 95 -19.91 -5.70 6.29
C ALA A 95 -20.46 -4.71 7.35
N GLY A 96 -19.89 -3.51 7.45
CA GLY A 96 -20.25 -2.51 8.47
C GLY A 96 -19.71 -2.82 9.86
N THR A 97 -18.69 -3.66 9.99
CA THR A 97 -18.00 -4.00 11.24
C THR A 97 -16.90 -2.98 11.57
N SER A 98 -16.35 -2.32 10.57
CA SER A 98 -15.53 -1.12 10.70
C SER A 98 -16.14 0.02 9.87
N ASP A 99 -15.95 1.26 10.30
CA ASP A 99 -16.47 2.43 9.59
C ASP A 99 -15.68 2.75 8.33
N ALA A 100 -14.36 2.51 8.37
CA ALA A 100 -13.42 2.79 7.31
C ALA A 100 -12.27 1.78 7.27
N ALA A 101 -11.49 1.81 6.21
CA ALA A 101 -10.22 1.10 6.08
C ALA A 101 -9.11 2.05 5.61
N VAL A 102 -7.85 1.71 5.91
CA VAL A 102 -6.69 2.32 5.25
C VAL A 102 -6.00 1.25 4.43
N ILE A 103 -5.86 1.52 3.13
CA ILE A 103 -5.22 0.61 2.17
C ILE A 103 -4.41 1.40 1.14
N ASP A 104 -3.63 0.68 0.35
CA ASP A 104 -2.90 1.22 -0.78
C ASP A 104 -3.84 1.81 -1.85
N LEU A 105 -3.52 3.00 -2.36
CA LEU A 105 -4.29 3.64 -3.43
C LEU A 105 -4.40 2.75 -4.67
N LEU A 106 -3.30 2.08 -5.06
CA LEU A 106 -3.31 1.18 -6.21
C LEU A 106 -4.27 0.00 -6.00
N MET A 107 -4.32 -0.54 -4.78
CA MET A 107 -5.29 -1.58 -4.44
C MET A 107 -6.72 -1.03 -4.41
N ALA A 108 -6.93 0.17 -3.86
CA ALA A 108 -8.23 0.83 -3.87
C ALA A 108 -8.75 1.02 -5.30
N THR A 109 -7.92 1.55 -6.21
CA THR A 109 -8.31 1.76 -7.62
C THR A 109 -8.63 0.46 -8.37
N ALA A 110 -8.00 -0.65 -7.99
CA ALA A 110 -8.25 -1.95 -8.62
C ALA A 110 -9.49 -2.68 -8.07
N MET A 111 -9.86 -2.45 -6.80
CA MET A 111 -10.89 -3.23 -6.11
C MET A 111 -12.21 -2.50 -5.88
N ILE A 112 -12.20 -1.16 -5.93
CA ILE A 112 -13.35 -0.31 -5.58
C ILE A 112 -13.92 0.32 -6.84
N GLY A 113 -15.25 0.46 -6.89
CA GLY A 113 -15.97 1.16 -7.94
C GLY A 113 -16.86 0.26 -8.79
N GLU A 114 -17.51 0.85 -9.76
CA GLU A 114 -18.49 0.18 -10.61
C GLU A 114 -17.89 -1.06 -11.31
N GLY A 115 -18.60 -2.18 -11.22
CA GLY A 115 -18.17 -3.46 -11.80
C GLY A 115 -17.25 -4.31 -10.90
N THR A 116 -16.93 -3.84 -9.71
CA THR A 116 -16.15 -4.58 -8.69
C THR A 116 -17.05 -5.14 -7.60
N ASN A 117 -16.47 -5.95 -6.70
CA ASN A 117 -17.19 -6.46 -5.53
C ASN A 117 -17.46 -5.37 -4.46
N TYR A 118 -16.85 -4.19 -4.59
CA TYR A 118 -16.92 -3.07 -3.66
C TYR A 118 -17.41 -1.79 -4.36
N ALA A 119 -18.49 -1.92 -5.17
CA ALA A 119 -19.08 -0.81 -5.90
C ALA A 119 -19.66 0.28 -4.98
N ASP A 120 -20.05 -0.08 -3.76
CA ASP A 120 -20.64 0.84 -2.78
C ASP A 120 -19.58 1.48 -1.84
N LEU A 121 -18.30 1.25 -2.09
CA LEU A 121 -17.19 1.89 -1.37
C LEU A 121 -16.57 2.99 -2.22
N ALA A 122 -15.96 3.97 -1.54
CA ALA A 122 -15.18 5.04 -2.15
C ALA A 122 -13.93 5.32 -1.31
N TYR A 123 -12.87 5.79 -1.94
CA TYR A 123 -11.72 6.34 -1.20
C TYR A 123 -11.78 7.86 -1.21
N THR A 124 -11.33 8.49 -0.13
CA THR A 124 -11.43 9.93 0.10
C THR A 124 -10.09 10.56 0.42
N VAL A 125 -9.66 10.49 1.70
CA VAL A 125 -8.45 11.17 2.17
C VAL A 125 -7.20 10.37 1.81
N ARG A 126 -6.17 11.06 1.26
CA ARG A 126 -4.81 10.53 1.17
C ARG A 126 -4.08 10.90 2.47
N LEU A 127 -3.61 9.90 3.19
CA LEU A 127 -2.90 10.07 4.46
C LEU A 127 -1.40 10.30 4.26
N SER A 128 -0.82 9.64 3.26
CA SER A 128 0.59 9.79 2.89
C SER A 128 0.78 9.52 1.41
N GLU A 129 1.86 10.04 0.86
CA GLU A 129 2.43 9.60 -0.40
C GLU A 129 3.65 8.72 -0.08
N GLU A 130 3.81 7.64 -0.81
CA GLU A 130 4.85 6.66 -0.58
C GLU A 130 5.44 6.13 -1.89
N GLU A 131 6.61 5.55 -1.79
CA GLU A 131 7.36 4.98 -2.90
C GLU A 131 7.52 3.48 -2.70
N TYR A 132 7.28 2.69 -3.75
CA TYR A 132 7.51 1.25 -3.75
C TYR A 132 8.89 0.90 -4.29
N GLY A 133 9.55 -0.02 -3.60
CA GLY A 133 10.82 -0.61 -4.02
C GLY A 133 10.86 -2.11 -3.85
N VAL A 134 11.94 -2.72 -4.35
CA VAL A 134 12.23 -4.15 -4.17
C VAL A 134 13.34 -4.29 -3.13
N GLY A 135 13.11 -5.13 -2.11
CA GLY A 135 14.06 -5.37 -1.03
C GLY A 135 14.81 -6.70 -1.22
N PHE A 136 16.12 -6.63 -1.02
CA PHE A 136 17.05 -7.77 -0.98
C PHE A 136 17.75 -7.85 0.37
N ARG A 137 18.45 -8.95 0.62
CA ARG A 137 19.32 -9.05 1.82
C ARG A 137 20.32 -7.90 1.86
N LYS A 138 20.56 -7.37 3.03
CA LYS A 138 21.52 -6.27 3.23
C LYS A 138 22.88 -6.62 2.65
N GLY A 139 23.44 -5.70 1.84
CA GLY A 139 24.70 -5.88 1.13
C GLY A 139 24.63 -6.72 -0.16
N SER A 140 23.42 -7.03 -0.65
CA SER A 140 23.22 -7.70 -1.93
C SER A 140 23.51 -6.74 -3.10
N ASP A 141 24.17 -7.24 -4.15
CA ASP A 141 24.37 -6.51 -5.41
C ASP A 141 23.15 -6.56 -6.35
N LEU A 142 22.14 -7.36 -6.01
CA LEU A 142 20.93 -7.52 -6.83
C LEU A 142 20.08 -6.24 -6.89
N ALA A 143 20.08 -5.43 -5.82
CA ALA A 143 19.37 -4.15 -5.84
C ALA A 143 19.92 -3.23 -6.94
N LYS A 144 21.26 -3.12 -7.02
CA LYS A 144 21.89 -2.35 -8.09
C LYS A 144 21.63 -2.94 -9.47
N ALA A 145 21.73 -4.26 -9.62
CA ALA A 145 21.48 -4.92 -10.91
C ALA A 145 20.03 -4.69 -11.39
N LEU A 146 19.07 -4.70 -10.45
CA LEU A 146 17.66 -4.43 -10.78
C LEU A 146 17.43 -2.94 -11.11
N ASN A 147 18.12 -2.01 -10.45
CA ASN A 147 18.07 -0.60 -10.82
C ASN A 147 18.61 -0.35 -12.23
N ASP A 148 19.74 -0.98 -12.58
CA ASP A 148 20.32 -0.90 -13.93
C ASP A 148 19.31 -1.44 -14.97
N PHE A 149 18.61 -2.55 -14.68
CA PHE A 149 17.55 -3.08 -15.54
C PHE A 149 16.32 -2.16 -15.63
N PHE A 150 15.88 -1.55 -14.53
CA PHE A 150 14.79 -0.57 -14.58
C PHE A 150 15.15 0.64 -15.47
N ALA A 151 16.40 1.11 -15.38
CA ALA A 151 16.86 2.20 -16.24
C ALA A 151 16.76 1.83 -17.74
N GLU A 152 17.17 0.62 -18.13
CA GLU A 152 16.99 0.10 -19.49
C GLU A 152 15.50 0.03 -19.90
N CYS A 153 14.62 -0.44 -18.99
CA CYS A 153 13.18 -0.51 -19.24
C CYS A 153 12.51 0.87 -19.38
N TYR A 154 13.05 1.91 -18.74
CA TYR A 154 12.59 3.28 -18.95
C TYR A 154 13.09 3.84 -20.29
N GLU A 155 14.34 3.56 -20.68
CA GLU A 155 14.91 4.02 -21.95
C GLU A 155 14.20 3.43 -23.18
N ASP A 156 13.81 2.15 -23.12
CA ASP A 156 13.12 1.43 -24.22
C ASP A 156 11.58 1.54 -24.14
N GLU A 157 11.07 2.25 -23.15
CA GLU A 157 9.63 2.44 -22.87
C GLU A 157 8.87 1.14 -22.53
N SER A 158 9.55 0.04 -22.25
CA SER A 158 8.89 -1.25 -21.96
C SER A 158 8.09 -1.21 -20.66
N ILE A 159 8.55 -0.48 -19.65
CA ILE A 159 7.84 -0.29 -18.39
C ILE A 159 6.55 0.53 -18.59
N VAL A 160 6.58 1.56 -19.46
CA VAL A 160 5.42 2.39 -19.80
C VAL A 160 4.38 1.55 -20.55
N LYS A 161 4.80 0.78 -21.56
CA LYS A 161 3.92 -0.13 -22.32
C LYS A 161 3.30 -1.21 -21.43
N CYS A 162 4.05 -1.67 -20.41
CA CYS A 162 3.54 -2.61 -19.43
C CYS A 162 2.45 -1.96 -18.56
N ALA A 163 2.69 -0.75 -18.05
CA ALA A 163 1.71 0.00 -17.27
C ALA A 163 0.42 0.26 -18.07
N GLU A 164 0.52 0.72 -19.32
CA GLU A 164 -0.62 0.96 -20.20
C GLU A 164 -1.45 -0.31 -20.49
N LYS A 165 -0.82 -1.48 -20.47
CA LYS A 165 -1.50 -2.75 -20.72
C LYS A 165 -2.37 -3.20 -19.55
N TYR A 166 -2.02 -2.81 -18.33
CA TYR A 166 -2.65 -3.30 -17.10
C TYR A 166 -3.40 -2.21 -16.30
N ASN A 167 -3.53 -1.01 -16.87
CA ASN A 167 -4.38 0.07 -16.36
C ASN A 167 -5.82 -0.04 -16.90
#